data_88d43df169756c64fe8ca5cf4295e4e8
#
_entry.id   88d43df169756c64fe8ca5cf4295e4e8
#
_cell.length_a   1.000
_cell.length_b   1.000
_cell.length_c   1.000
_cell.angle_alpha   90.00
_cell.angle_beta   90.00
_cell.angle_gamma   90.00
#
_symmetry.space_group_name_H-M   'P 1'
#
loop_
_entity.id
_entity.type
_entity.pdbx_description
1 polymer ?
#
loop_
_entity_poly.entity_id
_entity_poly.type
_entity_poly.pdbx_seq_one_letter_code
_entity_poly.pdbx_strand_id
1 'polypeptide(L)'
;MLVKTFAAALQGISATIITIEVNCTKGIQFFLVGLPDVAVRESHERILSALQEFKYKIPRSRIVINMAPANIRKEGSAYDLPLAIGILAGTEQIKADKLEQYMLMGELSLDGTLNPIKGVLPIAIKAREEGFKGFILPKQNAREAAVVNNLEVYGVSTIKEVIDFMDGKKELEQTYVNTREEFYAKQQQFDFDFSEVRGQENVKRALEVAAAGGHNIIMIGPPGSGKSMLAKRLPGILPPFTLHESLETTKIHSVAGKIGSDTSLMTQRPFRSPHHTISDVAMVGGGSYPQPGEISLAHNGILFLDELPEFNRNVLEVMRQPLEDRLITISRARFTVEYPAGFMLVASMNPCPCGYYNHPTKQCVCSPGAVQKYMNKISGPLLDRIDIQIEIVPVPFEKISERADAEPSSKIRERVMAARAIQAKRFEPHPGIYCNAQMNSRLLHQYAVPNPQGLEILKKAMTKLNLSARAYDRILKVSRTIADLAGSGEIESCHIAEAIHYRNLDRESWGI
;
A
#
# COMPACT_ATOMS: atom_id res chain seq x y z
N MET A 1 28.35 -33.48 -12.91
CA MET A 1 28.24 -32.26 -13.76
C MET A 1 27.85 -31.08 -12.85
N LEU A 2 28.36 -29.87 -13.10
CA LEU A 2 27.94 -28.65 -12.42
C LEU A 2 26.93 -27.91 -13.30
N VAL A 3 25.75 -27.63 -12.79
CA VAL A 3 24.66 -26.94 -13.48
C VAL A 3 24.23 -25.72 -12.67
N LYS A 4 23.82 -24.66 -13.33
CA LYS A 4 23.28 -23.45 -12.70
C LYS A 4 21.82 -23.24 -13.09
N THR A 5 20.99 -22.93 -12.10
CA THR A 5 19.63 -22.39 -12.27
C THR A 5 19.51 -21.09 -11.52
N PHE A 6 18.53 -20.26 -11.84
CA PHE A 6 18.38 -18.93 -11.28
C PHE A 6 17.01 -18.76 -10.65
N ALA A 7 17.03 -18.17 -9.46
CA ALA A 7 15.86 -17.81 -8.66
C ALA A 7 16.05 -16.40 -8.10
N ALA A 8 15.16 -15.94 -7.22
CA ALA A 8 15.34 -14.67 -6.52
C ALA A 8 14.89 -14.76 -5.05
N ALA A 9 15.51 -13.96 -4.21
CA ALA A 9 15.09 -13.71 -2.82
C ALA A 9 14.53 -12.31 -2.68
N LEU A 10 13.45 -12.16 -1.89
CA LEU A 10 12.84 -10.88 -1.59
C LEU A 10 13.54 -10.21 -0.41
N GLN A 11 13.76 -8.90 -0.52
CA GLN A 11 14.21 -8.01 0.55
C GLN A 11 13.36 -6.75 0.56
N GLY A 12 12.37 -6.69 1.48
CA GLY A 12 11.35 -5.65 1.43
C GLY A 12 10.52 -5.73 0.16
N ILE A 13 10.52 -4.67 -0.64
CA ILE A 13 9.83 -4.60 -1.95
C ILE A 13 10.78 -4.81 -3.14
N SER A 14 12.01 -5.21 -2.88
CA SER A 14 13.04 -5.48 -3.90
C SER A 14 13.38 -6.96 -3.95
N ALA A 15 13.97 -7.40 -5.05
CA ALA A 15 14.45 -8.76 -5.24
C ALA A 15 15.95 -8.80 -5.55
N THR A 16 16.61 -9.88 -5.12
CA THR A 16 18.02 -10.15 -5.43
C THR A 16 18.12 -11.53 -6.07
N ILE A 17 18.89 -11.64 -7.15
CA ILE A 17 19.08 -12.91 -7.85
C ILE A 17 19.83 -13.91 -6.96
N ILE A 18 19.34 -15.13 -6.97
CA ILE A 18 19.96 -16.28 -6.32
C ILE A 18 20.41 -17.26 -7.40
N THR A 19 21.71 -17.46 -7.50
CA THR A 19 22.29 -18.52 -8.33
C THR A 19 22.27 -19.83 -7.57
N ILE A 20 21.63 -20.84 -8.12
CA ILE A 20 21.54 -22.19 -7.56
C ILE A 20 22.50 -23.06 -8.36
N GLU A 21 23.61 -23.44 -7.74
CA GLU A 21 24.63 -24.30 -8.32
C GLU A 21 24.42 -25.73 -7.85
N VAL A 22 24.12 -26.64 -8.77
CA VAL A 22 23.88 -28.06 -8.48
C VAL A 22 25.04 -28.88 -9.01
N ASN A 23 25.75 -29.54 -8.09
CA ASN A 23 26.84 -30.44 -8.42
C ASN A 23 26.49 -31.89 -8.06
N CYS A 24 26.41 -32.76 -9.05
CA CYS A 24 26.10 -34.18 -8.92
C CYS A 24 27.35 -35.04 -9.10
N THR A 25 27.69 -35.84 -8.08
CA THR A 25 28.85 -36.74 -8.06
C THR A 25 28.45 -38.12 -7.55
N LYS A 26 29.35 -39.12 -7.60
CA LYS A 26 29.09 -40.47 -7.06
C LYS A 26 28.86 -40.43 -5.55
N GLY A 27 27.78 -41.05 -5.05
CA GLY A 27 27.44 -41.12 -3.64
C GLY A 27 25.92 -41.15 -3.40
N ILE A 28 25.45 -40.98 -2.13
CA ILE A 28 24.02 -41.05 -1.77
C ILE A 28 23.64 -39.89 -0.83
N GLN A 29 24.40 -38.79 -0.84
CA GLN A 29 24.21 -37.71 0.12
C GLN A 29 23.60 -36.47 -0.54
N PHE A 30 22.72 -35.76 0.20
CA PHE A 30 22.14 -34.51 -0.21
C PHE A 30 22.60 -33.38 0.73
N PHE A 31 23.22 -32.34 0.18
CA PHE A 31 23.66 -31.16 0.91
C PHE A 31 23.10 -29.90 0.28
N LEU A 32 22.54 -29.05 1.12
CA LEU A 32 22.04 -27.74 0.71
C LEU A 32 22.72 -26.66 1.55
N VAL A 33 23.49 -25.77 0.91
CA VAL A 33 24.25 -24.70 1.54
C VAL A 33 23.84 -23.33 1.00
N GLY A 34 24.17 -22.24 1.72
CA GLY A 34 23.82 -20.87 1.32
C GLY A 34 22.68 -20.26 2.12
N LEU A 35 22.58 -20.58 3.42
CA LEU A 35 21.55 -20.08 4.35
C LEU A 35 20.10 -20.41 3.96
N PRO A 36 19.76 -21.66 3.61
CA PRO A 36 18.38 -22.08 3.40
C PRO A 36 17.64 -22.10 4.74
N ASP A 37 16.37 -21.70 4.73
CA ASP A 37 15.47 -21.87 5.89
C ASP A 37 14.96 -23.32 6.00
N VAL A 38 14.04 -23.58 6.96
CA VAL A 38 13.46 -24.90 7.15
C VAL A 38 12.65 -25.32 5.93
N ALA A 39 11.83 -24.42 5.36
CA ALA A 39 10.98 -24.74 4.22
C ALA A 39 11.79 -25.08 2.96
N VAL A 40 12.91 -24.40 2.73
CA VAL A 40 13.85 -24.72 1.65
C VAL A 40 14.55 -26.06 1.88
N ARG A 41 14.85 -26.42 3.13
CA ARG A 41 15.44 -27.75 3.45
C ARG A 41 14.46 -28.89 3.25
N GLU A 42 13.17 -28.67 3.55
CA GLU A 42 12.10 -29.63 3.32
C GLU A 42 11.77 -29.82 1.82
N SER A 43 12.25 -28.95 0.95
CA SER A 43 12.06 -29.07 -0.51
C SER A 43 12.51 -30.41 -1.06
N HIS A 44 13.53 -31.02 -0.45
CA HIS A 44 14.06 -32.34 -0.87
C HIS A 44 12.94 -33.38 -0.97
N GLU A 45 12.10 -33.51 0.06
CA GLU A 45 11.02 -34.51 0.09
C GLU A 45 9.92 -34.19 -0.95
N ARG A 46 9.56 -32.89 -1.10
CA ARG A 46 8.58 -32.45 -2.11
C ARG A 46 9.09 -32.72 -3.52
N ILE A 47 10.35 -32.38 -3.79
CA ILE A 47 10.99 -32.60 -5.09
C ILE A 47 11.02 -34.10 -5.44
N LEU A 48 11.47 -34.95 -4.50
CA LEU A 48 11.55 -36.40 -4.76
C LEU A 48 10.18 -37.00 -5.08
N SER A 49 9.15 -36.63 -4.30
CA SER A 49 7.77 -37.10 -4.54
C SER A 49 7.25 -36.65 -5.91
N ALA A 50 7.41 -35.36 -6.24
CA ALA A 50 6.99 -34.81 -7.53
C ALA A 50 7.70 -35.45 -8.71
N LEU A 51 9.01 -35.74 -8.61
CA LEU A 51 9.78 -36.40 -9.67
C LEU A 51 9.36 -37.88 -9.87
N GLN A 52 9.04 -38.58 -8.77
CA GLN A 52 8.55 -39.98 -8.83
C GLN A 52 7.21 -40.07 -9.56
N GLU A 53 6.29 -39.15 -9.32
CA GLU A 53 4.98 -39.10 -9.98
C GLU A 53 5.12 -39.07 -11.52
N PHE A 54 6.08 -38.31 -12.02
CA PHE A 54 6.40 -38.26 -13.46
C PHE A 54 7.41 -39.30 -13.92
N LYS A 55 7.69 -40.36 -13.12
CA LYS A 55 8.56 -41.49 -13.45
C LYS A 55 10.02 -41.09 -13.72
N TYR A 56 10.50 -39.96 -13.21
CA TYR A 56 11.91 -39.64 -13.23
C TYR A 56 12.66 -40.46 -12.17
N LYS A 57 13.91 -40.88 -12.53
CA LYS A 57 14.71 -41.68 -11.61
C LYS A 57 15.19 -40.82 -10.46
N ILE A 58 15.00 -41.28 -9.20
CA ILE A 58 15.63 -40.69 -8.05
C ILE A 58 17.14 -40.85 -8.19
N PRO A 59 17.90 -39.75 -8.24
CA PRO A 59 19.34 -39.86 -8.46
C PRO A 59 20.03 -40.50 -7.25
N ARG A 60 20.67 -41.66 -7.49
CA ARG A 60 21.60 -42.27 -6.53
C ARG A 60 22.97 -41.58 -6.63
N SER A 61 23.00 -40.28 -6.37
CA SER A 61 24.16 -39.43 -6.51
C SER A 61 24.36 -38.60 -5.25
N ARG A 62 25.61 -38.24 -4.97
CA ARG A 62 25.90 -37.16 -3.97
C ARG A 62 25.58 -35.83 -4.65
N ILE A 63 24.54 -35.18 -4.18
CA ILE A 63 24.04 -33.89 -4.66
C ILE A 63 24.45 -32.80 -3.68
N VAL A 64 25.21 -31.83 -4.14
CA VAL A 64 25.59 -30.64 -3.37
C VAL A 64 24.98 -29.46 -4.10
N ILE A 65 24.11 -28.72 -3.39
CA ILE A 65 23.47 -27.53 -3.92
C ILE A 65 23.96 -26.31 -3.13
N ASN A 66 24.51 -25.33 -3.84
CA ASN A 66 24.91 -24.05 -3.26
C ASN A 66 23.97 -22.93 -3.77
N MET A 67 23.38 -22.18 -2.84
CA MET A 67 22.50 -21.05 -3.17
C MET A 67 23.25 -19.75 -2.88
N ALA A 68 23.85 -19.15 -3.90
CA ALA A 68 24.66 -17.94 -3.81
C ALA A 68 23.82 -16.67 -4.10
N PRO A 69 24.11 -15.53 -3.42
CA PRO A 69 25.14 -15.31 -2.41
C PRO A 69 24.78 -15.87 -1.02
N ALA A 70 25.76 -16.32 -0.25
CA ALA A 70 25.53 -16.97 1.04
C ALA A 70 25.11 -16.02 2.18
N ASN A 71 25.27 -14.71 2.01
CA ASN A 71 24.87 -13.70 3.00
C ASN A 71 23.37 -13.38 2.95
N ILE A 72 22.66 -13.80 1.91
CA ILE A 72 21.21 -13.62 1.77
C ILE A 72 20.53 -14.91 2.18
N ARG A 73 19.56 -14.81 3.09
CA ARG A 73 18.74 -15.94 3.50
C ARG A 73 17.70 -16.27 2.42
N LYS A 74 17.53 -17.56 2.14
CA LYS A 74 16.53 -18.07 1.21
C LYS A 74 15.37 -18.65 1.99
N GLU A 75 14.18 -18.14 1.73
CA GLU A 75 13.01 -18.37 2.56
C GLU A 75 11.82 -18.86 1.72
N GLY A 76 11.08 -19.79 2.30
CA GLY A 76 9.88 -20.34 1.69
C GLY A 76 10.12 -21.39 0.63
N SER A 77 9.02 -21.94 0.12
CA SER A 77 9.00 -23.09 -0.81
C SER A 77 9.13 -22.71 -2.29
N ALA A 78 9.24 -21.43 -2.63
CA ALA A 78 9.30 -20.94 -4.01
C ALA A 78 10.53 -21.41 -4.79
N TYR A 79 11.53 -21.98 -4.13
CA TYR A 79 12.75 -22.51 -4.72
C TYR A 79 12.63 -23.98 -5.20
N ASP A 80 11.52 -24.66 -4.92
CA ASP A 80 11.35 -26.07 -5.26
C ASP A 80 11.55 -26.33 -6.75
N LEU A 81 10.94 -25.50 -7.61
CA LEU A 81 11.05 -25.65 -9.08
C LEU A 81 12.50 -25.51 -9.58
N PRO A 82 13.25 -24.42 -9.29
CA PRO A 82 14.63 -24.31 -9.76
C PRO A 82 15.56 -25.37 -9.17
N LEU A 83 15.32 -25.82 -7.93
CA LEU A 83 16.07 -26.93 -7.33
C LEU A 83 15.81 -28.25 -8.08
N ALA A 84 14.54 -28.58 -8.35
CA ALA A 84 14.15 -29.80 -9.05
C ALA A 84 14.72 -29.86 -10.48
N ILE A 85 14.60 -28.76 -11.23
CA ILE A 85 15.14 -28.66 -12.60
C ILE A 85 16.67 -28.74 -12.57
N GLY A 86 17.33 -28.09 -11.62
CA GLY A 86 18.77 -28.17 -11.41
C GLY A 86 19.27 -29.60 -11.11
N ILE A 87 18.54 -30.37 -10.29
CA ILE A 87 18.84 -31.76 -9.97
C ILE A 87 18.69 -32.63 -11.21
N LEU A 88 17.61 -32.50 -11.98
CA LEU A 88 17.38 -33.27 -13.21
C LEU A 88 18.45 -33.00 -14.27
N ALA A 89 18.82 -31.73 -14.45
CA ALA A 89 19.88 -31.36 -15.39
C ALA A 89 21.27 -31.82 -14.92
N GLY A 90 21.58 -31.68 -13.61
CA GLY A 90 22.84 -32.15 -13.04
C GLY A 90 23.03 -33.67 -13.06
N THR A 91 21.92 -34.42 -13.16
CA THR A 91 21.90 -35.89 -13.33
C THR A 91 21.67 -36.32 -14.77
N GLU A 92 21.73 -35.37 -15.71
CA GLU A 92 21.64 -35.64 -17.17
C GLU A 92 20.30 -36.29 -17.61
N GLN A 93 19.23 -36.11 -16.82
CA GLN A 93 17.90 -36.59 -17.15
C GLN A 93 17.14 -35.63 -18.07
N ILE A 94 17.55 -34.35 -18.11
CA ILE A 94 17.05 -33.29 -19.00
C ILE A 94 18.20 -32.48 -19.56
N LYS A 95 17.95 -31.73 -20.64
CA LYS A 95 18.93 -30.83 -21.27
C LYS A 95 19.12 -29.56 -20.41
N ALA A 96 20.36 -29.06 -20.36
CA ALA A 96 20.73 -27.87 -19.59
C ALA A 96 20.90 -26.60 -20.44
N ASP A 97 20.83 -26.68 -21.77
CA ASP A 97 21.24 -25.63 -22.71
C ASP A 97 20.49 -24.29 -22.55
N LYS A 98 19.25 -24.35 -22.08
CA LYS A 98 18.39 -23.16 -21.90
C LYS A 98 18.39 -22.61 -20.49
N LEU A 99 18.95 -23.30 -19.50
CA LEU A 99 18.77 -22.96 -18.07
C LEU A 99 19.27 -21.56 -17.68
N GLU A 100 20.39 -21.14 -18.29
CA GLU A 100 20.97 -19.82 -17.97
C GLU A 100 20.16 -18.64 -18.53
N GLN A 101 19.24 -18.90 -19.46
CA GLN A 101 18.42 -17.86 -20.08
C GLN A 101 17.14 -17.54 -19.29
N TYR A 102 16.70 -18.47 -18.43
CA TYR A 102 15.41 -18.37 -17.75
C TYR A 102 15.54 -18.34 -16.23
N MET A 103 14.84 -17.43 -15.61
CA MET A 103 14.58 -17.49 -14.18
C MET A 103 13.46 -18.48 -13.89
N LEU A 104 13.58 -19.25 -12.82
CA LEU A 104 12.63 -20.27 -12.40
C LEU A 104 12.20 -20.01 -10.97
N MET A 105 10.89 -19.98 -10.70
CA MET A 105 10.34 -19.90 -9.35
C MET A 105 9.03 -20.68 -9.28
N GLY A 106 8.80 -21.39 -8.17
CA GLY A 106 7.54 -22.09 -7.94
C GLY A 106 7.64 -23.09 -6.79
N GLU A 107 6.60 -23.20 -6.03
CA GLU A 107 6.45 -24.22 -5.00
C GLU A 107 5.86 -25.49 -5.61
N LEU A 108 6.41 -26.65 -5.29
CA LEU A 108 5.93 -27.95 -5.77
C LEU A 108 5.00 -28.60 -4.75
N SER A 109 3.86 -29.07 -5.23
CA SER A 109 3.07 -30.11 -4.55
C SER A 109 3.66 -31.50 -4.79
N LEU A 110 3.28 -32.49 -4.00
CA LEU A 110 3.79 -33.86 -4.13
C LEU A 110 3.44 -34.54 -5.46
N ASP A 111 2.35 -34.09 -6.10
CA ASP A 111 1.93 -34.53 -7.44
C ASP A 111 2.62 -33.78 -8.59
N GLY A 112 3.53 -32.85 -8.26
CA GLY A 112 4.27 -32.00 -9.20
C GLY A 112 3.51 -30.84 -9.80
N THR A 113 2.34 -30.48 -9.25
CA THR A 113 1.67 -29.22 -9.55
C THR A 113 2.39 -28.05 -8.91
N LEU A 114 2.26 -26.86 -9.51
CA LEU A 114 2.89 -25.64 -9.03
C LEU A 114 1.90 -24.74 -8.30
N ASN A 115 2.21 -24.42 -7.05
CA ASN A 115 1.48 -23.49 -6.21
C ASN A 115 1.96 -22.04 -6.41
N PRO A 116 1.07 -21.05 -6.23
CA PRO A 116 1.40 -19.64 -6.37
C PRO A 116 2.44 -19.19 -5.34
N ILE A 117 3.27 -18.24 -5.75
CA ILE A 117 4.33 -17.64 -4.94
C ILE A 117 4.05 -16.15 -4.69
N LYS A 118 4.74 -15.56 -3.71
CA LYS A 118 4.64 -14.13 -3.36
C LYS A 118 5.76 -13.32 -4.01
N GLY A 119 5.53 -12.02 -4.19
CA GLY A 119 6.56 -11.08 -4.62
C GLY A 119 6.99 -11.25 -6.08
N VAL A 120 6.10 -11.71 -6.93
CA VAL A 120 6.39 -12.01 -8.33
C VAL A 120 6.77 -10.76 -9.12
N LEU A 121 6.07 -9.64 -8.91
CA LEU A 121 6.37 -8.40 -9.63
C LEU A 121 7.80 -7.87 -9.37
N PRO A 122 8.28 -7.68 -8.12
CA PRO A 122 9.67 -7.29 -7.89
C PRO A 122 10.68 -8.32 -8.43
N ILE A 123 10.37 -9.61 -8.40
CA ILE A 123 11.21 -10.67 -8.98
C ILE A 123 11.30 -10.52 -10.52
N ALA A 124 10.16 -10.31 -11.19
CA ALA A 124 10.12 -10.13 -12.65
C ALA A 124 10.86 -8.85 -13.09
N ILE A 125 10.73 -7.76 -12.33
CA ILE A 125 11.49 -6.53 -12.60
C ILE A 125 12.99 -6.80 -12.50
N LYS A 126 13.42 -7.51 -11.45
CA LYS A 126 14.84 -7.85 -11.27
C LYS A 126 15.35 -8.80 -12.34
N ALA A 127 14.55 -9.78 -12.78
CA ALA A 127 14.89 -10.68 -13.88
C ALA A 127 15.19 -9.92 -15.17
N ARG A 128 14.33 -8.94 -15.51
CA ARG A 128 14.55 -8.07 -16.67
C ARG A 128 15.82 -7.23 -16.55
N GLU A 129 16.06 -6.64 -15.37
CA GLU A 129 17.26 -5.81 -15.13
C GLU A 129 18.56 -6.59 -15.32
N GLU A 130 18.59 -7.86 -14.90
CA GLU A 130 19.74 -8.75 -15.04
C GLU A 130 19.84 -9.40 -16.45
N GLY A 131 18.91 -9.09 -17.36
CA GLY A 131 18.98 -9.50 -18.75
C GLY A 131 18.51 -10.94 -19.03
N PHE A 132 17.74 -11.56 -18.12
CA PHE A 132 17.12 -12.85 -18.42
C PHE A 132 16.16 -12.73 -19.61
N LYS A 133 16.16 -13.74 -20.47
CA LYS A 133 15.25 -13.86 -21.61
C LYS A 133 13.81 -14.01 -21.12
N GLY A 134 13.59 -14.85 -20.10
CA GLY A 134 12.26 -15.11 -19.60
C GLY A 134 12.20 -15.57 -18.15
N PHE A 135 10.97 -15.62 -17.65
CA PHE A 135 10.62 -16.06 -16.31
C PHE A 135 9.54 -17.14 -16.36
N ILE A 136 9.85 -18.32 -15.85
CA ILE A 136 8.94 -19.47 -15.76
C ILE A 136 8.47 -19.59 -14.31
N LEU A 137 7.15 -19.57 -14.11
CA LEU A 137 6.53 -19.47 -12.79
C LEU A 137 5.12 -20.10 -12.80
N PRO A 138 4.46 -20.25 -11.63
CA PRO A 138 3.11 -20.80 -11.57
C PRO A 138 2.11 -19.96 -12.38
N LYS A 139 1.19 -20.64 -13.07
CA LYS A 139 0.19 -20.03 -13.96
C LYS A 139 -0.62 -18.92 -13.30
N GLN A 140 -0.97 -19.09 -12.00
CA GLN A 140 -1.73 -18.08 -11.23
C GLN A 140 -0.96 -16.77 -11.07
N ASN A 141 0.36 -16.77 -11.14
CA ASN A 141 1.20 -15.58 -11.01
C ASN A 141 1.60 -14.96 -12.38
N ALA A 142 1.31 -15.61 -13.48
CA ALA A 142 1.84 -15.24 -14.79
C ALA A 142 1.37 -13.83 -15.23
N ARG A 143 0.13 -13.46 -14.96
CA ARG A 143 -0.41 -12.13 -15.29
C ARG A 143 0.30 -11.00 -14.53
N GLU A 144 0.65 -11.23 -13.25
CA GLU A 144 1.40 -10.30 -12.43
C GLU A 144 2.81 -10.06 -12.99
N ALA A 145 3.53 -11.12 -13.37
CA ALA A 145 4.87 -11.02 -13.99
C ALA A 145 4.83 -10.37 -15.36
N ALA A 146 3.80 -10.65 -16.18
CA ALA A 146 3.66 -10.18 -17.55
C ALA A 146 3.43 -8.66 -17.68
N VAL A 147 3.25 -7.94 -16.55
CA VAL A 147 3.30 -6.47 -16.51
C VAL A 147 4.67 -5.93 -16.94
N VAL A 148 5.73 -6.72 -16.74
CA VAL A 148 7.09 -6.29 -16.99
C VAL A 148 7.41 -6.45 -18.47
N ASN A 149 7.52 -5.34 -19.18
CA ASN A 149 7.90 -5.34 -20.61
C ASN A 149 9.31 -5.88 -20.82
N ASN A 150 9.56 -6.46 -22.00
CA ASN A 150 10.86 -7.02 -22.39
C ASN A 150 11.33 -8.19 -21.50
N LEU A 151 10.41 -8.99 -20.98
CA LEU A 151 10.63 -10.24 -20.29
C LEU A 151 9.58 -11.24 -20.81
N GLU A 152 10.01 -12.38 -21.34
CA GLU A 152 9.10 -13.45 -21.75
C GLU A 152 8.58 -14.14 -20.48
N VAL A 153 7.26 -14.18 -20.27
CA VAL A 153 6.65 -14.78 -19.09
C VAL A 153 5.90 -16.05 -19.47
N TYR A 154 6.22 -17.13 -18.79
CA TYR A 154 5.63 -18.45 -19.04
C TYR A 154 4.96 -18.98 -17.78
N GLY A 155 3.62 -18.96 -17.77
CA GLY A 155 2.81 -19.53 -16.70
C GLY A 155 2.62 -21.03 -16.89
N VAL A 156 3.08 -21.83 -15.94
CA VAL A 156 3.02 -23.29 -15.98
C VAL A 156 2.23 -23.85 -14.79
N SER A 157 1.55 -24.97 -15.00
CA SER A 157 0.75 -25.64 -13.98
C SER A 157 1.48 -26.79 -13.31
N THR A 158 2.43 -27.44 -14.02
CA THR A 158 3.16 -28.61 -13.53
C THR A 158 4.65 -28.51 -13.88
N ILE A 159 5.49 -29.19 -13.08
CA ILE A 159 6.91 -29.32 -13.37
C ILE A 159 7.16 -30.03 -14.72
N LYS A 160 6.24 -30.91 -15.14
CA LYS A 160 6.34 -31.64 -16.42
C LYS A 160 6.38 -30.71 -17.63
N GLU A 161 5.58 -29.64 -17.62
CA GLU A 161 5.58 -28.64 -18.68
C GLU A 161 6.95 -27.95 -18.81
N VAL A 162 7.58 -27.63 -17.67
CA VAL A 162 8.93 -27.05 -17.66
C VAL A 162 9.98 -28.00 -18.20
N ILE A 163 9.91 -29.27 -17.80
CA ILE A 163 10.82 -30.30 -18.27
C ILE A 163 10.70 -30.51 -19.80
N ASP A 164 9.48 -30.59 -20.30
CA ASP A 164 9.24 -30.79 -21.75
C ASP A 164 9.72 -29.58 -22.57
N PHE A 165 9.62 -28.36 -22.00
CA PHE A 165 10.16 -27.14 -22.61
C PHE A 165 11.70 -27.14 -22.62
N MET A 166 12.35 -27.51 -21.51
CA MET A 166 13.82 -27.59 -21.43
C MET A 166 14.39 -28.64 -22.42
N ASP A 167 13.72 -29.76 -22.54
CA ASP A 167 14.09 -30.80 -23.51
C ASP A 167 13.78 -30.43 -24.97
N GLY A 168 13.04 -29.36 -25.22
CA GLY A 168 12.59 -28.96 -26.56
C GLY A 168 11.48 -29.85 -27.14
N LYS A 169 10.76 -30.60 -26.28
CA LYS A 169 9.63 -31.44 -26.67
C LYS A 169 8.34 -30.67 -26.87
N LYS A 170 8.17 -29.58 -26.12
CA LYS A 170 7.00 -28.71 -26.15
C LYS A 170 7.42 -27.27 -25.97
N GLU A 171 6.81 -26.36 -26.70
CA GLU A 171 6.93 -24.93 -26.49
C GLU A 171 5.92 -24.47 -25.40
N LEU A 172 6.31 -23.49 -24.60
CA LEU A 172 5.41 -22.86 -23.63
C LEU A 172 4.72 -21.66 -24.28
N GLU A 173 3.47 -21.48 -23.96
CA GLU A 173 2.71 -20.29 -24.39
C GLU A 173 3.10 -19.07 -23.54
N GLN A 174 3.53 -18.02 -24.20
CA GLN A 174 3.89 -16.78 -23.53
C GLN A 174 2.63 -16.08 -23.01
N THR A 175 2.64 -15.71 -21.73
CA THR A 175 1.60 -14.89 -21.13
C THR A 175 1.83 -13.44 -21.50
N TYR A 176 0.83 -12.81 -22.11
CA TYR A 176 0.87 -11.43 -22.55
C TYR A 176 -0.19 -10.59 -21.84
N VAL A 177 0.16 -9.38 -21.39
CA VAL A 177 -0.76 -8.43 -20.76
C VAL A 177 -0.57 -7.05 -21.39
N ASN A 178 -1.63 -6.47 -21.92
CA ASN A 178 -1.62 -5.07 -22.35
C ASN A 178 -1.81 -4.18 -21.12
N THR A 179 -0.70 -3.91 -20.43
CA THR A 179 -0.67 -3.15 -19.17
C THR A 179 -1.35 -1.77 -19.28
N ARG A 180 -1.17 -1.06 -20.40
CA ARG A 180 -1.78 0.27 -20.59
C ARG A 180 -3.28 0.18 -20.71
N GLU A 181 -3.77 -0.70 -21.55
CA GLU A 181 -5.21 -0.86 -21.79
C GLU A 181 -5.94 -1.29 -20.52
N GLU A 182 -5.45 -2.31 -19.82
CA GLU A 182 -6.04 -2.78 -18.57
C GLU A 182 -6.00 -1.71 -17.47
N PHE A 183 -4.89 -0.94 -17.40
CA PHE A 183 -4.73 0.13 -16.44
C PHE A 183 -5.79 1.23 -16.60
N TYR A 184 -5.97 1.74 -17.82
CA TYR A 184 -6.93 2.83 -18.07
C TYR A 184 -8.39 2.36 -18.03
N ALA A 185 -8.69 1.13 -18.47
CA ALA A 185 -10.06 0.62 -18.50
C ALA A 185 -10.69 0.47 -17.10
N LYS A 186 -9.88 0.12 -16.09
CA LYS A 186 -10.37 -0.15 -14.72
C LYS A 186 -10.28 1.04 -13.76
N GLN A 187 -9.67 2.16 -14.15
CA GLN A 187 -9.46 3.31 -13.26
C GLN A 187 -10.74 4.03 -12.83
N GLN A 188 -11.83 3.90 -13.58
CA GLN A 188 -13.07 4.65 -13.38
C GLN A 188 -14.19 3.84 -12.74
N GLN A 189 -13.96 2.61 -12.34
CA GLN A 189 -14.97 1.76 -11.73
C GLN A 189 -14.90 1.90 -10.20
N PHE A 190 -15.91 2.54 -9.59
CA PHE A 190 -16.03 2.68 -8.14
C PHE A 190 -17.37 2.13 -7.68
N ASP A 191 -17.35 1.39 -6.56
CA ASP A 191 -18.55 0.77 -5.98
C ASP A 191 -19.46 1.78 -5.28
N PHE A 192 -18.95 2.96 -4.91
CA PHE A 192 -19.66 3.98 -4.13
C PHE A 192 -19.50 5.37 -4.76
N ASP A 193 -20.60 6.14 -4.79
CA ASP A 193 -20.63 7.48 -5.34
C ASP A 193 -21.19 8.52 -4.35
N PHE A 194 -20.68 9.77 -4.41
CA PHE A 194 -21.15 10.85 -3.56
C PHE A 194 -22.57 11.32 -3.90
N SER A 195 -23.13 10.99 -5.07
CA SER A 195 -24.52 11.23 -5.42
C SER A 195 -25.51 10.52 -4.48
N GLU A 196 -25.09 9.46 -3.83
CA GLU A 196 -25.89 8.75 -2.81
C GLU A 196 -25.90 9.46 -1.45
N VAL A 197 -25.05 10.46 -1.23
CA VAL A 197 -24.93 11.19 0.04
C VAL A 197 -25.77 12.43 0.02
N ARG A 198 -26.83 12.45 0.80
CA ARG A 198 -27.75 13.59 0.91
C ARG A 198 -27.30 14.55 2.02
N GLY A 199 -27.34 15.83 1.72
CA GLY A 199 -26.88 16.87 2.64
C GLY A 199 -25.38 16.79 2.95
N GLN A 200 -25.00 17.31 4.11
CA GLN A 200 -23.62 17.32 4.62
C GLN A 200 -22.60 18.04 3.72
N GLU A 201 -23.00 19.12 3.08
CA GLU A 201 -22.20 19.85 2.09
C GLU A 201 -20.85 20.31 2.68
N ASN A 202 -20.82 20.73 3.96
CA ASN A 202 -19.57 21.10 4.65
C ASN A 202 -18.60 19.93 4.76
N VAL A 203 -19.11 18.72 5.00
CA VAL A 203 -18.27 17.51 5.11
C VAL A 203 -17.77 17.09 3.74
N LYS A 204 -18.62 17.11 2.71
CA LYS A 204 -18.23 16.87 1.32
C LYS A 204 -17.13 17.84 0.90
N ARG A 205 -17.27 19.14 1.23
CA ARG A 205 -16.26 20.17 0.95
C ARG A 205 -14.95 19.88 1.68
N ALA A 206 -14.98 19.50 2.95
CA ALA A 206 -13.78 19.11 3.70
C ALA A 206 -13.09 17.88 3.08
N LEU A 207 -13.86 16.88 2.62
CA LEU A 207 -13.32 15.70 1.95
C LEU A 207 -12.74 16.04 0.56
N GLU A 208 -13.35 16.97 -0.18
CA GLU A 208 -12.83 17.51 -1.45
C GLU A 208 -11.47 18.19 -1.22
N VAL A 209 -11.37 19.07 -0.22
CA VAL A 209 -10.11 19.74 0.16
C VAL A 209 -9.05 18.72 0.59
N ALA A 210 -9.44 17.72 1.40
CA ALA A 210 -8.57 16.66 1.83
C ALA A 210 -8.03 15.84 0.64
N ALA A 211 -8.87 15.46 -0.31
CA ALA A 211 -8.50 14.75 -1.54
C ALA A 211 -7.58 15.58 -2.44
N ALA A 212 -7.90 16.88 -2.62
CA ALA A 212 -7.13 17.79 -3.45
C ALA A 212 -5.72 18.05 -2.91
N GLY A 213 -5.55 18.19 -1.59
CA GLY A 213 -4.27 18.47 -0.96
C GLY A 213 -3.51 17.24 -0.46
N GLY A 214 -4.15 16.07 -0.40
CA GLY A 214 -3.61 14.88 0.27
C GLY A 214 -3.56 15.03 1.79
N HIS A 215 -4.51 15.77 2.38
CA HIS A 215 -4.54 16.10 3.79
C HIS A 215 -5.14 14.98 4.63
N ASN A 216 -4.55 14.74 5.79
CA ASN A 216 -5.13 13.86 6.80
C ASN A 216 -6.37 14.51 7.42
N ILE A 217 -7.44 13.72 7.61
CA ILE A 217 -8.73 14.21 8.10
C ILE A 217 -9.29 13.35 9.21
N ILE A 218 -9.91 14.01 10.22
CA ILE A 218 -10.72 13.33 11.23
C ILE A 218 -12.15 13.87 11.20
N MET A 219 -13.10 12.94 11.21
CA MET A 219 -14.53 13.18 11.22
C MET A 219 -15.10 12.88 12.62
N ILE A 220 -15.71 13.87 13.25
CA ILE A 220 -16.26 13.76 14.59
C ILE A 220 -17.77 13.92 14.52
N GLY A 221 -18.51 12.97 15.08
CA GLY A 221 -19.97 13.06 15.06
C GLY A 221 -20.65 11.88 15.75
N PRO A 222 -21.94 11.97 16.01
CA PRO A 222 -22.67 10.94 16.73
C PRO A 222 -22.74 9.62 15.96
N PRO A 223 -23.05 8.50 16.64
CA PRO A 223 -23.29 7.25 15.97
C PRO A 223 -24.41 7.40 14.92
N GLY A 224 -24.24 6.75 13.77
CA GLY A 224 -25.20 6.85 12.66
C GLY A 224 -25.17 8.13 11.82
N SER A 225 -24.20 9.03 12.02
CA SER A 225 -24.04 10.26 11.23
C SER A 225 -23.42 10.06 9.84
N GLY A 226 -23.10 8.83 9.43
CA GLY A 226 -22.59 8.53 8.09
C GLY A 226 -21.08 8.60 7.91
N LYS A 227 -20.27 8.70 8.99
CA LYS A 227 -18.80 8.81 8.93
C LYS A 227 -18.13 7.75 8.04
N SER A 228 -18.40 6.47 8.32
CA SER A 228 -17.83 5.34 7.57
C SER A 228 -18.37 5.27 6.14
N MET A 229 -19.62 5.71 5.91
CA MET A 229 -20.22 5.82 4.58
C MET A 229 -19.49 6.86 3.72
N LEU A 230 -19.18 8.03 4.29
CA LEU A 230 -18.44 9.11 3.63
C LEU A 230 -17.00 8.69 3.33
N ALA A 231 -16.32 8.05 4.29
CA ALA A 231 -14.95 7.56 4.12
C ALA A 231 -14.82 6.57 2.95
N LYS A 232 -15.78 5.64 2.80
CA LYS A 232 -15.79 4.65 1.70
C LYS A 232 -15.97 5.26 0.31
N ARG A 233 -16.50 6.49 0.21
CA ARG A 233 -16.68 7.20 -1.07
C ARG A 233 -15.47 8.05 -1.46
N LEU A 234 -14.57 8.31 -0.53
CA LEU A 234 -13.39 9.13 -0.77
C LEU A 234 -12.47 8.62 -1.90
N PRO A 235 -12.24 7.29 -2.06
CA PRO A 235 -11.49 6.79 -3.22
C PRO A 235 -12.03 7.26 -4.57
N GLY A 236 -13.35 7.44 -4.68
CA GLY A 236 -14.04 7.90 -5.90
C GLY A 236 -13.71 9.34 -6.31
N ILE A 237 -13.22 10.19 -5.41
CA ILE A 237 -12.84 11.58 -5.70
C ILE A 237 -11.33 11.81 -5.67
N LEU A 238 -10.53 10.82 -5.27
CA LEU A 238 -9.06 10.92 -5.34
C LEU A 238 -8.58 10.98 -6.80
N PRO A 239 -7.45 11.64 -7.08
CA PRO A 239 -6.81 11.57 -8.38
C PRO A 239 -6.52 10.12 -8.77
N PRO A 240 -6.70 9.73 -10.04
CA PRO A 240 -6.35 8.39 -10.50
C PRO A 240 -4.86 8.10 -10.27
N PHE A 241 -4.49 6.83 -10.21
CA PHE A 241 -3.10 6.44 -10.16
C PHE A 241 -2.33 6.92 -11.38
N THR A 242 -1.08 7.34 -11.18
CA THR A 242 -0.06 7.29 -12.23
C THR A 242 0.43 5.85 -12.37
N LEU A 243 1.02 5.50 -13.50
CA LEU A 243 1.58 4.16 -13.69
C LEU A 243 2.69 3.86 -12.66
N HIS A 244 3.47 4.87 -12.28
CA HIS A 244 4.52 4.74 -11.26
C HIS A 244 3.94 4.40 -9.87
N GLU A 245 2.94 5.16 -9.41
CA GLU A 245 2.24 4.88 -8.16
C GLU A 245 1.60 3.49 -8.15
N SER A 246 0.99 3.09 -9.28
CA SER A 246 0.40 1.77 -9.45
C SER A 246 1.44 0.65 -9.31
N LEU A 247 2.58 0.77 -9.99
CA LEU A 247 3.67 -0.22 -9.90
C LEU A 247 4.24 -0.31 -8.48
N GLU A 248 4.48 0.82 -7.82
CA GLU A 248 5.00 0.85 -6.45
C GLU A 248 4.02 0.19 -5.46
N THR A 249 2.74 0.54 -5.56
CA THR A 249 1.69 -0.04 -4.72
C THR A 249 1.52 -1.54 -5.00
N THR A 250 1.56 -1.94 -6.27
CA THR A 250 1.46 -3.35 -6.66
C THR A 250 2.64 -4.17 -6.12
N LYS A 251 3.87 -3.65 -6.11
CA LYS A 251 5.03 -4.32 -5.48
C LYS A 251 4.79 -4.65 -4.01
N ILE A 252 4.23 -3.70 -3.24
CA ILE A 252 3.93 -3.91 -1.81
C ILE A 252 2.90 -5.02 -1.65
N HIS A 253 1.81 -4.97 -2.43
CA HIS A 253 0.75 -5.97 -2.37
C HIS A 253 1.21 -7.35 -2.89
N SER A 254 2.10 -7.39 -3.86
CA SER A 254 2.76 -8.60 -4.37
C SER A 254 3.56 -9.31 -3.27
N VAL A 255 4.44 -8.58 -2.58
CA VAL A 255 5.23 -9.12 -1.46
C VAL A 255 4.34 -9.60 -0.31
N ALA A 256 3.23 -8.89 -0.04
CA ALA A 256 2.24 -9.33 0.94
C ALA A 256 1.42 -10.56 0.50
N GLY A 257 1.51 -10.98 -0.78
CA GLY A 257 0.69 -12.06 -1.33
C GLY A 257 -0.79 -11.70 -1.43
N LYS A 258 -1.10 -10.42 -1.69
CA LYS A 258 -2.46 -9.88 -1.77
C LYS A 258 -2.90 -9.49 -3.19
N ILE A 259 -2.16 -9.91 -4.20
CA ILE A 259 -2.54 -9.78 -5.61
C ILE A 259 -3.38 -11.01 -6.00
N GLY A 260 -4.56 -10.76 -6.57
CA GLY A 260 -5.41 -11.83 -7.10
C GLY A 260 -4.87 -12.39 -8.41
N SER A 261 -5.19 -13.66 -8.72
CA SER A 261 -4.74 -14.35 -9.94
C SER A 261 -5.11 -13.64 -11.25
N ASP A 262 -6.22 -12.88 -11.23
CA ASP A 262 -6.72 -12.16 -12.40
C ASP A 262 -6.26 -10.69 -12.46
N THR A 263 -5.46 -10.28 -11.46
CA THR A 263 -4.97 -8.91 -11.35
C THR A 263 -3.53 -8.82 -11.83
N SER A 264 -3.29 -7.98 -12.83
CA SER A 264 -1.94 -7.67 -13.33
C SER A 264 -1.31 -6.51 -12.55
N LEU A 265 -2.04 -5.40 -12.45
CA LEU A 265 -1.67 -4.18 -11.71
C LEU A 265 -2.84 -3.69 -10.85
N MET A 266 -2.53 -3.05 -9.75
CA MET A 266 -3.52 -2.29 -9.00
C MET A 266 -3.88 -1.02 -9.76
N THR A 267 -5.14 -0.88 -10.15
CA THR A 267 -5.64 0.25 -10.94
C THR A 267 -6.34 1.31 -10.07
N GLN A 268 -6.70 0.94 -8.85
CA GLN A 268 -7.38 1.81 -7.88
C GLN A 268 -6.52 1.99 -6.63
N ARG A 269 -6.63 3.18 -6.02
CA ARG A 269 -5.98 3.47 -4.75
C ARG A 269 -6.52 2.57 -3.64
N PRO A 270 -5.67 1.91 -2.86
CA PRO A 270 -6.11 1.01 -1.80
C PRO A 270 -6.89 1.79 -0.73
N PHE A 271 -7.96 1.17 -0.24
CA PHE A 271 -8.71 1.61 0.93
C PHE A 271 -8.56 0.53 2.01
N ARG A 272 -7.76 0.83 3.04
CA ARG A 272 -7.51 -0.10 4.15
C ARG A 272 -8.26 0.37 5.38
N SER A 273 -9.01 -0.53 5.99
CA SER A 273 -9.82 -0.23 7.18
C SER A 273 -9.63 -1.34 8.22
N PRO A 274 -8.50 -1.35 8.94
CA PRO A 274 -8.27 -2.33 9.98
C PRO A 274 -9.22 -2.10 11.15
N HIS A 275 -9.61 -3.19 11.80
CA HIS A 275 -10.41 -3.13 13.02
C HIS A 275 -9.58 -2.57 14.19
N HIS A 276 -10.21 -1.89 15.15
CA HIS A 276 -9.52 -1.27 16.29
C HIS A 276 -8.77 -2.26 17.20
N THR A 277 -9.07 -3.57 17.12
CA THR A 277 -8.36 -4.64 17.84
C THR A 277 -7.06 -5.09 17.19
N ILE A 278 -6.67 -4.47 16.07
CA ILE A 278 -5.43 -4.81 15.37
C ILE A 278 -4.20 -4.66 16.28
N SER A 279 -3.21 -5.55 16.14
CA SER A 279 -1.93 -5.42 16.83
C SER A 279 -1.02 -4.39 16.14
N ASP A 280 -0.05 -3.87 16.89
CA ASP A 280 1.00 -2.97 16.36
C ASP A 280 1.80 -3.63 15.23
N VAL A 281 2.13 -4.92 15.37
CA VAL A 281 2.82 -5.70 14.33
C VAL A 281 1.97 -5.82 13.05
N ALA A 282 0.67 -6.06 13.16
CA ALA A 282 -0.19 -6.12 11.98
C ALA A 282 -0.40 -4.74 11.35
N MET A 283 -0.36 -3.66 12.12
CA MET A 283 -0.47 -2.29 11.63
C MET A 283 0.80 -1.86 10.88
N VAL A 284 1.98 -2.02 11.49
CA VAL A 284 3.27 -1.56 10.96
C VAL A 284 3.88 -2.58 9.99
N GLY A 285 3.70 -3.84 10.29
CA GLY A 285 4.39 -4.94 9.66
C GLY A 285 5.42 -5.56 10.60
N GLY A 286 5.95 -6.69 10.25
CA GLY A 286 6.92 -7.40 11.07
C GLY A 286 6.81 -8.91 10.90
N GLY A 287 7.11 -9.64 11.96
CA GLY A 287 7.22 -11.09 11.97
C GLY A 287 8.68 -11.56 11.97
N SER A 288 8.90 -12.87 11.96
CA SER A 288 10.23 -13.48 11.81
C SER A 288 10.84 -13.09 10.45
N TYR A 289 9.98 -12.90 9.47
CA TYR A 289 10.25 -12.36 8.14
C TYR A 289 9.43 -11.08 7.98
N PRO A 290 10.07 -9.92 7.83
CA PRO A 290 9.34 -8.66 7.73
C PRO A 290 8.36 -8.68 6.57
N GLN A 291 7.08 -8.62 6.90
CA GLN A 291 6.00 -8.45 5.94
C GLN A 291 5.43 -7.04 6.08
N PRO A 292 4.96 -6.40 4.99
CA PRO A 292 4.32 -5.10 5.09
C PRO A 292 3.01 -5.20 5.87
N GLY A 293 2.77 -4.23 6.77
CA GLY A 293 1.53 -4.09 7.55
C GLY A 293 0.47 -3.26 6.83
N GLU A 294 -0.66 -3.00 7.50
CA GLU A 294 -1.80 -2.25 6.94
C GLU A 294 -1.41 -0.84 6.50
N ILE A 295 -0.47 -0.18 7.19
CA ILE A 295 0.05 1.14 6.81
C ILE A 295 0.72 1.09 5.44
N SER A 296 1.60 0.12 5.18
CA SER A 296 2.26 -0.03 3.88
C SER A 296 1.30 -0.52 2.80
N LEU A 297 0.32 -1.35 3.15
CA LEU A 297 -0.75 -1.76 2.25
C LEU A 297 -1.70 -0.62 1.86
N ALA A 298 -1.75 0.48 2.65
CA ALA A 298 -2.47 1.69 2.33
C ALA A 298 -1.66 2.68 1.47
N HIS A 299 -0.41 2.35 1.12
CA HIS A 299 0.47 3.23 0.34
C HIS A 299 -0.19 3.75 -0.94
N ASN A 300 -0.04 5.05 -1.22
CA ASN A 300 -0.72 5.79 -2.30
C ASN A 300 -2.26 5.74 -2.26
N GLY A 301 -2.84 5.38 -1.12
CA GLY A 301 -4.27 5.25 -0.90
C GLY A 301 -4.72 5.82 0.43
N ILE A 302 -5.71 5.19 1.04
CA ILE A 302 -6.37 5.61 2.27
C ILE A 302 -6.19 4.56 3.36
N LEU A 303 -5.77 5.01 4.54
CA LEU A 303 -5.90 4.27 5.78
C LEU A 303 -7.06 4.86 6.58
N PHE A 304 -8.17 4.12 6.67
CA PHE A 304 -9.34 4.53 7.42
C PHE A 304 -9.35 3.87 8.81
N LEU A 305 -9.34 4.70 9.85
CA LEU A 305 -9.44 4.27 11.24
C LEU A 305 -10.78 4.70 11.83
N ASP A 306 -11.74 3.78 11.86
CA ASP A 306 -13.04 4.01 12.50
C ASP A 306 -12.90 3.86 14.01
N GLU A 307 -13.65 4.68 14.77
CA GLU A 307 -13.59 4.70 16.24
C GLU A 307 -12.15 4.91 16.77
N LEU A 308 -11.44 5.90 16.27
CA LEU A 308 -10.03 6.17 16.57
C LEU A 308 -9.65 6.05 18.06
N PRO A 309 -10.44 6.55 19.05
CA PRO A 309 -10.11 6.42 20.48
C PRO A 309 -10.19 5.00 21.03
N GLU A 310 -10.72 4.02 20.27
CA GLU A 310 -10.81 2.62 20.70
C GLU A 310 -9.57 1.79 20.29
N PHE A 311 -8.73 2.33 19.42
CA PHE A 311 -7.45 1.70 19.11
C PHE A 311 -6.51 1.70 20.30
N ASN A 312 -5.71 0.65 20.43
CA ASN A 312 -4.65 0.60 21.44
C ASN A 312 -3.69 1.78 21.27
N ARG A 313 -3.30 2.41 22.37
CA ARG A 313 -2.39 3.56 22.37
C ARG A 313 -1.09 3.28 21.62
N ASN A 314 -0.51 2.10 21.77
CA ASN A 314 0.72 1.73 21.07
C ASN A 314 0.52 1.73 19.54
N VAL A 315 -0.62 1.24 19.06
CA VAL A 315 -0.97 1.26 17.62
C VAL A 315 -1.06 2.70 17.09
N LEU A 316 -1.61 3.63 17.88
CA LEU A 316 -1.68 5.03 17.49
C LEU A 316 -0.31 5.73 17.51
N GLU A 317 0.54 5.40 18.48
CA GLU A 317 1.88 5.99 18.59
C GLU A 317 2.83 5.56 17.46
N VAL A 318 2.78 4.30 17.03
CA VAL A 318 3.63 3.82 15.92
C VAL A 318 3.27 4.44 14.56
N MET A 319 2.07 5.03 14.42
CA MET A 319 1.67 5.74 13.21
C MET A 319 2.33 7.11 13.05
N ARG A 320 2.91 7.68 14.11
CA ARG A 320 3.47 9.04 14.10
C ARG A 320 4.61 9.19 13.09
N GLN A 321 5.51 8.21 13.03
CA GLN A 321 6.64 8.23 12.11
C GLN A 321 6.18 8.13 10.65
N PRO A 322 5.38 7.12 10.21
CA PRO A 322 4.96 7.02 8.82
C PRO A 322 4.11 8.21 8.34
N LEU A 323 3.39 8.90 9.22
CA LEU A 323 2.67 10.13 8.86
C LEU A 323 3.60 11.32 8.55
N GLU A 324 4.84 11.31 9.04
CA GLU A 324 5.85 12.33 8.73
C GLU A 324 6.78 11.89 7.60
N ASP A 325 7.42 10.72 7.78
CA ASP A 325 8.49 10.25 6.92
C ASP A 325 7.99 9.51 5.67
N ARG A 326 6.72 9.05 5.67
CA ARG A 326 6.10 8.21 4.63
C ARG A 326 6.84 6.92 4.34
N LEU A 327 7.58 6.46 5.31
CA LEU A 327 8.34 5.24 5.34
C LEU A 327 8.11 4.53 6.66
N ILE A 328 8.17 3.21 6.63
CA ILE A 328 8.24 2.36 7.82
C ILE A 328 9.55 1.60 7.77
N THR A 329 10.35 1.74 8.82
CA THR A 329 11.58 0.98 9.01
C THR A 329 11.34 -0.14 10.03
N ILE A 330 11.42 -1.38 9.57
CA ILE A 330 11.34 -2.57 10.43
C ILE A 330 12.76 -3.07 10.68
N SER A 331 13.28 -2.79 11.88
CA SER A 331 14.60 -3.26 12.30
C SER A 331 14.49 -4.52 13.16
N ARG A 332 15.25 -5.54 12.80
CA ARG A 332 15.42 -6.79 13.55
C ARG A 332 16.92 -7.07 13.70
N ALA A 333 17.30 -7.95 14.61
CA ALA A 333 18.70 -8.25 14.92
C ALA A 333 19.58 -8.61 13.70
N ARG A 334 18.98 -9.08 12.60
CA ARG A 334 19.69 -9.57 11.42
C ARG A 334 19.48 -8.76 10.15
N PHE A 335 18.48 -7.88 10.10
CA PHE A 335 18.16 -7.06 8.93
C PHE A 335 17.29 -5.85 9.27
N THR A 336 17.43 -4.84 8.48
CA THR A 336 16.55 -3.66 8.46
C THR A 336 15.91 -3.59 7.08
N VAL A 337 14.59 -3.45 7.06
CA VAL A 337 13.79 -3.34 5.83
C VAL A 337 12.94 -2.08 5.91
N GLU A 338 12.87 -1.36 4.81
CA GLU A 338 12.04 -0.18 4.66
C GLU A 338 10.87 -0.47 3.71
N TYR A 339 9.68 -0.04 4.12
CA TYR A 339 8.48 -0.10 3.29
C TYR A 339 7.92 1.30 3.06
N PRO A 340 7.53 1.65 1.82
CA PRO A 340 6.79 2.87 1.56
C PRO A 340 5.48 2.92 2.35
N ALA A 341 5.17 4.10 2.89
CA ALA A 341 4.01 4.34 3.75
C ALA A 341 3.35 5.71 3.47
N GLY A 342 3.36 6.14 2.22
CA GLY A 342 2.72 7.39 1.80
C GLY A 342 1.21 7.19 1.63
N PHE A 343 0.44 7.33 2.69
CA PHE A 343 -1.02 7.19 2.70
C PHE A 343 -1.69 8.47 3.19
N MET A 344 -2.99 8.59 2.91
CA MET A 344 -3.88 9.59 3.50
C MET A 344 -4.59 8.96 4.70
N LEU A 345 -4.40 9.54 5.89
CA LEU A 345 -5.13 9.11 7.09
C LEU A 345 -6.53 9.73 7.06
N VAL A 346 -7.53 8.86 7.12
CA VAL A 346 -8.93 9.23 7.37
C VAL A 346 -9.33 8.59 8.68
N ALA A 347 -9.70 9.39 9.66
CA ALA A 347 -10.12 8.88 10.95
C ALA A 347 -11.58 9.26 11.24
N SER A 348 -12.25 8.46 12.05
CA SER A 348 -13.56 8.82 12.59
C SER A 348 -13.61 8.60 14.09
N MET A 349 -14.41 9.39 14.77
CA MET A 349 -14.67 9.22 16.21
C MET A 349 -16.03 9.78 16.62
N ASN A 350 -16.51 9.32 17.76
CA ASN A 350 -17.62 9.96 18.44
C ASN A 350 -17.14 11.15 19.27
N PRO A 351 -17.99 12.16 19.57
CA PRO A 351 -17.57 13.32 20.34
C PRO A 351 -17.37 13.03 21.85
N CYS A 352 -17.90 11.90 22.34
CA CYS A 352 -17.78 11.42 23.72
C CYS A 352 -18.11 9.92 23.81
N PRO A 353 -17.94 9.24 24.95
CA PRO A 353 -18.27 7.82 25.09
C PRO A 353 -19.73 7.48 24.76
N CYS A 354 -20.71 8.29 25.13
CA CYS A 354 -22.11 8.07 24.75
C CYS A 354 -22.44 8.52 23.32
N GLY A 355 -21.58 9.30 22.66
CA GLY A 355 -21.73 9.77 21.30
C GLY A 355 -22.61 11.02 21.11
N TYR A 356 -23.13 11.63 22.16
CA TYR A 356 -24.12 12.71 22.06
C TYR A 356 -23.67 14.05 22.63
N TYR A 357 -22.38 14.26 22.87
CA TYR A 357 -21.86 15.56 23.25
C TYR A 357 -22.11 16.58 22.14
N ASN A 358 -22.66 17.76 22.49
CA ASN A 358 -23.09 18.78 21.52
C ASN A 358 -24.15 18.35 20.50
N HIS A 359 -24.90 17.26 20.78
CA HIS A 359 -25.94 16.81 19.86
C HIS A 359 -27.17 17.73 19.92
N PRO A 360 -27.75 18.17 18.78
CA PRO A 360 -28.82 19.18 18.78
C PRO A 360 -30.12 18.71 19.45
N THR A 361 -30.43 17.42 19.50
CA THR A 361 -31.70 16.90 20.00
C THR A 361 -31.56 15.85 21.11
N LYS A 362 -30.38 15.25 21.31
CA LYS A 362 -30.14 14.22 22.33
C LYS A 362 -29.21 14.75 23.41
N GLN A 363 -29.57 14.50 24.66
CA GLN A 363 -28.75 14.92 25.79
C GLN A 363 -27.57 13.98 26.02
N CYS A 364 -26.39 14.55 26.21
CA CYS A 364 -25.18 13.82 26.61
C CYS A 364 -25.28 13.45 28.09
N VAL A 365 -25.02 12.19 28.44
CA VAL A 365 -25.02 11.68 29.82
C VAL A 365 -23.61 11.56 30.43
N CYS A 366 -22.57 11.94 29.66
CA CYS A 366 -21.19 11.88 30.14
C CYS A 366 -20.85 13.05 31.06
N SER A 367 -20.12 12.79 32.14
CA SER A 367 -19.50 13.86 32.90
C SER A 367 -18.40 14.56 32.10
N PRO A 368 -18.12 15.86 32.36
CA PRO A 368 -17.01 16.56 31.66
C PRO A 368 -15.69 15.83 31.75
N GLY A 369 -15.33 15.27 32.89
CA GLY A 369 -14.12 14.46 33.06
C GLY A 369 -14.09 13.17 32.21
N ALA A 370 -15.25 12.55 31.95
CA ALA A 370 -15.33 11.39 31.09
C ALA A 370 -15.13 11.76 29.61
N VAL A 371 -15.66 12.90 29.17
CA VAL A 371 -15.44 13.44 27.82
C VAL A 371 -13.97 13.73 27.62
N GLN A 372 -13.33 14.45 28.55
CA GLN A 372 -11.92 14.78 28.46
C GLN A 372 -11.00 13.55 28.49
N LYS A 373 -11.29 12.58 29.36
CA LYS A 373 -10.56 11.30 29.38
C LYS A 373 -10.66 10.53 28.05
N TYR A 374 -11.83 10.58 27.41
CA TYR A 374 -12.06 9.97 26.10
C TYR A 374 -11.25 10.66 25.01
N MET A 375 -11.26 11.99 24.96
CA MET A 375 -10.48 12.78 24.01
C MET A 375 -8.97 12.58 24.20
N ASN A 376 -8.49 12.50 25.43
CA ASN A 376 -7.09 12.30 25.77
C ASN A 376 -6.54 10.89 25.42
N LYS A 377 -7.39 9.95 24.98
CA LYS A 377 -6.90 8.68 24.39
C LYS A 377 -6.10 8.93 23.11
N ILE A 378 -6.40 10.01 22.39
CA ILE A 378 -5.64 10.43 21.21
C ILE A 378 -4.57 11.42 21.68
N SER A 379 -3.30 11.12 21.42
CA SER A 379 -2.21 12.01 21.83
C SER A 379 -2.20 13.31 21.02
N GLY A 380 -1.86 14.43 21.68
CA GLY A 380 -1.69 15.72 21.01
C GLY A 380 -0.78 15.64 19.78
N PRO A 381 0.41 15.00 19.87
CA PRO A 381 1.27 14.81 18.71
C PRO A 381 0.65 14.06 17.53
N LEU A 382 -0.32 13.17 17.73
CA LEU A 382 -1.06 12.52 16.62
C LEU A 382 -2.09 13.49 16.03
N LEU A 383 -2.84 14.21 16.86
CA LEU A 383 -3.79 15.26 16.42
C LEU A 383 -3.09 16.36 15.63
N ASP A 384 -1.89 16.76 16.03
CA ASP A 384 -1.06 17.71 15.30
C ASP A 384 -0.73 17.28 13.85
N ARG A 385 -0.80 15.98 13.55
CA ARG A 385 -0.55 15.43 12.20
C ARG A 385 -1.81 15.30 11.34
N ILE A 386 -2.97 15.60 11.91
CA ILE A 386 -4.25 15.65 11.21
C ILE A 386 -4.50 17.10 10.80
N ASP A 387 -4.59 17.34 9.48
CA ASP A 387 -4.70 18.69 8.94
C ASP A 387 -6.12 19.25 9.04
N ILE A 388 -7.12 18.39 8.82
CA ILE A 388 -8.54 18.75 8.73
C ILE A 388 -9.31 18.02 9.85
N GLN A 389 -10.05 18.78 10.64
CA GLN A 389 -10.90 18.28 11.69
C GLN A 389 -12.31 18.80 11.42
N ILE A 390 -13.26 17.91 11.17
CA ILE A 390 -14.63 18.28 10.79
C ILE A 390 -15.66 17.64 11.70
N GLU A 391 -16.60 18.45 12.20
CA GLU A 391 -17.73 17.98 12.96
C GLU A 391 -18.88 17.61 12.01
N ILE A 392 -19.45 16.43 12.20
CA ILE A 392 -20.56 15.90 11.41
C ILE A 392 -21.85 16.00 12.24
N VAL A 393 -22.76 16.82 11.79
CA VAL A 393 -24.09 16.94 12.37
C VAL A 393 -25.06 15.97 11.69
N PRO A 394 -25.98 15.31 12.42
CA PRO A 394 -27.00 14.48 11.83
C PRO A 394 -27.82 15.23 10.79
N VAL A 395 -28.09 14.59 9.66
CA VAL A 395 -28.92 15.17 8.59
C VAL A 395 -30.39 15.17 9.03
N PRO A 396 -31.11 16.30 8.95
CA PRO A 396 -32.54 16.34 9.22
C PRO A 396 -33.33 15.41 8.27
N PHE A 397 -34.44 14.86 8.78
CA PHE A 397 -35.25 13.89 8.00
C PHE A 397 -35.74 14.47 6.66
N GLU A 398 -36.09 15.74 6.63
CA GLU A 398 -36.55 16.46 5.44
C GLU A 398 -35.50 16.37 4.31
N LYS A 399 -34.22 16.59 4.63
CA LYS A 399 -33.13 16.48 3.66
C LYS A 399 -32.82 15.05 3.23
N ILE A 400 -33.10 14.06 4.10
CA ILE A 400 -32.93 12.63 3.73
C ILE A 400 -34.03 12.21 2.76
N SER A 401 -35.24 12.73 2.92
CA SER A 401 -36.41 12.38 2.10
C SER A 401 -36.49 13.13 0.75
N GLU A 402 -35.73 14.20 0.57
CA GLU A 402 -35.66 14.93 -0.71
C GLU A 402 -35.11 14.00 -1.80
N ARG A 403 -35.81 14.04 -2.98
CA ARG A 403 -35.42 13.27 -4.17
C ARG A 403 -34.35 13.96 -5.03
N ALA A 404 -33.80 15.09 -4.57
CA ALA A 404 -32.75 15.79 -5.29
C ALA A 404 -31.48 14.95 -5.33
N ASP A 405 -30.93 14.73 -6.53
CA ASP A 405 -29.65 14.06 -6.72
C ASP A 405 -28.53 14.93 -6.16
N ALA A 406 -27.73 14.35 -5.27
CA ALA A 406 -26.53 15.01 -4.78
C ALA A 406 -25.43 15.04 -5.88
N GLU A 407 -24.43 15.89 -5.71
CA GLU A 407 -23.34 16.01 -6.67
C GLU A 407 -22.59 14.69 -6.86
N PRO A 408 -22.39 14.19 -8.10
CA PRO A 408 -21.70 12.93 -8.34
C PRO A 408 -20.19 13.07 -8.09
N SER A 409 -19.56 11.97 -7.69
CA SER A 409 -18.11 11.88 -7.45
C SER A 409 -17.27 12.33 -8.63
N SER A 410 -17.74 12.14 -9.86
CA SER A 410 -17.05 12.56 -11.09
C SER A 410 -16.78 14.06 -11.13
N LYS A 411 -17.80 14.89 -10.79
CA LYS A 411 -17.65 16.36 -10.77
C LYS A 411 -16.69 16.84 -9.68
N ILE A 412 -16.79 16.24 -8.49
CA ILE A 412 -15.85 16.55 -7.39
C ILE A 412 -14.43 16.17 -7.82
N ARG A 413 -14.25 15.02 -8.44
CA ARG A 413 -12.95 14.54 -8.93
C ARG A 413 -12.37 15.47 -10.00
N GLU A 414 -13.17 16.01 -10.90
CA GLU A 414 -12.70 16.99 -11.90
C GLU A 414 -12.04 18.20 -11.23
N ARG A 415 -12.67 18.78 -10.19
CA ARG A 415 -12.10 19.90 -9.43
C ARG A 415 -10.83 19.50 -8.67
N VAL A 416 -10.84 18.32 -8.07
CA VAL A 416 -9.67 17.76 -7.39
C VAL A 416 -8.50 17.57 -8.36
N MET A 417 -8.78 17.04 -9.55
CA MET A 417 -7.75 16.87 -10.59
C MET A 417 -7.20 18.21 -11.10
N ALA A 418 -8.06 19.22 -11.28
CA ALA A 418 -7.63 20.56 -11.66
C ALA A 418 -6.67 21.17 -10.63
N ALA A 419 -7.02 21.09 -9.34
CA ALA A 419 -6.16 21.53 -8.24
C ALA A 419 -4.83 20.74 -8.19
N ARG A 420 -4.87 19.42 -8.41
CA ARG A 420 -3.67 18.58 -8.47
C ARG A 420 -2.77 18.90 -9.66
N ALA A 421 -3.32 19.28 -10.79
CA ALA A 421 -2.54 19.71 -11.95
C ALA A 421 -1.75 21.00 -11.62
N ILE A 422 -2.34 21.96 -10.91
CA ILE A 422 -1.65 23.15 -10.40
C ILE A 422 -0.49 22.76 -9.46
N GLN A 423 -0.74 21.83 -8.53
CA GLN A 423 0.26 21.35 -7.60
C GLN A 423 1.39 20.59 -8.30
N ALA A 424 1.07 19.73 -9.26
CA ALA A 424 2.08 18.99 -10.05
C ALA A 424 3.02 19.94 -10.76
N LYS A 425 2.51 21.01 -11.40
CA LYS A 425 3.33 22.06 -12.03
C LYS A 425 4.17 22.83 -11.01
N ARG A 426 3.60 23.13 -9.82
CA ARG A 426 4.29 23.83 -8.73
C ARG A 426 5.47 23.02 -8.19
N PHE A 427 5.31 21.71 -8.06
CA PHE A 427 6.29 20.82 -7.44
C PHE A 427 7.19 20.10 -8.46
N GLU A 428 7.07 20.36 -9.75
CA GLU A 428 7.94 19.79 -10.78
C GLU A 428 9.44 19.92 -10.46
N PRO A 429 9.93 21.08 -9.90
CA PRO A 429 11.32 21.21 -9.48
C PRO A 429 11.69 20.47 -8.18
N HIS A 430 10.74 19.85 -7.50
CA HIS A 430 10.90 19.28 -6.16
C HIS A 430 10.58 17.77 -6.14
N PRO A 431 11.52 16.89 -6.51
CA PRO A 431 11.29 15.45 -6.54
C PRO A 431 10.80 14.91 -5.19
N GLY A 432 9.81 13.99 -5.23
CA GLY A 432 9.23 13.36 -4.03
C GLY A 432 8.11 14.17 -3.36
N ILE A 433 7.72 15.34 -3.91
CA ILE A 433 6.61 16.15 -3.42
C ILE A 433 5.54 16.22 -4.52
N TYR A 434 4.35 15.72 -4.22
CA TYR A 434 3.27 15.59 -5.19
C TYR A 434 1.99 16.38 -4.83
N CYS A 435 1.91 16.89 -3.60
CA CYS A 435 0.74 17.62 -3.11
C CYS A 435 1.08 18.59 -1.97
N ASN A 436 0.15 19.50 -1.67
CA ASN A 436 0.36 20.55 -0.69
C ASN A 436 0.61 20.05 0.73
N ALA A 437 -0.03 18.95 1.15
CA ALA A 437 0.20 18.35 2.48
C ALA A 437 1.67 17.94 2.66
N GLN A 438 2.38 17.71 1.56
CA GLN A 438 3.77 17.26 1.55
C GLN A 438 4.81 18.39 1.62
N MET A 439 4.40 19.64 1.55
CA MET A 439 5.33 20.76 1.68
C MET A 439 6.08 20.72 3.01
N ASN A 440 7.39 20.87 2.95
CA ASN A 440 8.22 21.17 4.12
C ASN A 440 8.16 22.67 4.44
N SER A 441 8.75 23.10 5.56
CA SER A 441 8.71 24.52 5.99
C SER A 441 9.28 25.47 4.94
N ARG A 442 10.33 25.09 4.20
CA ARG A 442 10.91 25.91 3.12
C ARG A 442 9.91 26.17 2.00
N LEU A 443 9.24 25.11 1.53
CA LEU A 443 8.25 25.22 0.45
C LEU A 443 6.97 25.92 0.91
N LEU A 444 6.62 25.77 2.20
CA LEU A 444 5.50 26.47 2.79
C LEU A 444 5.72 27.99 2.72
N HIS A 445 6.89 28.47 3.12
CA HIS A 445 7.25 29.90 3.03
C HIS A 445 7.34 30.40 1.59
N GLN A 446 7.60 29.54 0.63
CA GLN A 446 7.69 29.91 -0.79
C GLN A 446 6.32 29.96 -1.48
N TYR A 447 5.44 28.99 -1.21
CA TYR A 447 4.22 28.77 -1.99
C TYR A 447 2.91 29.00 -1.25
N ALA A 448 2.94 29.10 0.09
CA ALA A 448 1.76 29.28 0.92
C ALA A 448 1.77 30.59 1.69
N VAL A 449 2.02 31.69 0.96
CA VAL A 449 2.05 33.04 1.54
C VAL A 449 0.67 33.69 1.42
N PRO A 450 0.00 33.99 2.56
CA PRO A 450 -1.28 34.71 2.55
C PRO A 450 -1.12 36.16 2.10
N ASN A 451 -2.19 36.74 1.54
CA ASN A 451 -2.27 38.17 1.36
C ASN A 451 -2.29 38.91 2.73
N PRO A 452 -2.06 40.24 2.78
CA PRO A 452 -2.01 40.98 4.06
C PRO A 452 -3.25 40.83 4.93
N GLN A 453 -4.44 40.80 4.32
CA GLN A 453 -5.71 40.62 5.04
C GLN A 453 -5.83 39.20 5.64
N GLY A 454 -5.45 38.17 4.87
CA GLY A 454 -5.43 36.79 5.33
C GLY A 454 -4.43 36.58 6.48
N LEU A 455 -3.26 37.22 6.39
CA LEU A 455 -2.26 37.17 7.48
C LEU A 455 -2.80 37.79 8.79
N GLU A 456 -3.56 38.89 8.70
CA GLU A 456 -4.17 39.50 9.87
C GLU A 456 -5.22 38.59 10.51
N ILE A 457 -6.07 37.93 9.69
CA ILE A 457 -7.06 36.95 10.21
C ILE A 457 -6.34 35.79 10.88
N LEU A 458 -5.30 35.25 10.26
CA LEU A 458 -4.51 34.15 10.80
C LEU A 458 -3.87 34.54 12.14
N LYS A 459 -3.26 35.72 12.23
CA LYS A 459 -2.67 36.24 13.49
C LYS A 459 -3.71 36.36 14.62
N LYS A 460 -4.90 36.91 14.32
CA LYS A 460 -6.00 36.99 15.29
C LYS A 460 -6.45 35.61 15.74
N ALA A 461 -6.57 34.64 14.84
CA ALA A 461 -6.95 33.27 15.15
C ALA A 461 -5.90 32.57 16.02
N MET A 462 -4.61 32.70 15.68
CA MET A 462 -3.51 32.12 16.48
C MET A 462 -3.57 32.61 17.95
N THR A 463 -3.77 33.91 18.17
CA THR A 463 -3.85 34.46 19.50
C THR A 463 -5.16 34.07 20.24
N LYS A 464 -6.31 34.15 19.54
CA LYS A 464 -7.64 33.91 20.17
C LYS A 464 -7.86 32.42 20.48
N LEU A 465 -7.34 31.52 19.65
CA LEU A 465 -7.54 30.07 19.80
C LEU A 465 -6.31 29.35 20.39
N ASN A 466 -5.29 30.10 20.83
CA ASN A 466 -4.04 29.59 21.40
C ASN A 466 -3.41 28.45 20.53
N LEU A 467 -3.35 28.65 19.21
CA LEU A 467 -2.89 27.63 18.28
C LEU A 467 -1.36 27.48 18.29
N SER A 468 -0.88 26.27 18.13
CA SER A 468 0.55 25.95 18.07
C SER A 468 1.18 26.37 16.72
N ALA A 469 2.53 26.47 16.67
CA ALA A 469 3.26 26.71 15.42
C ALA A 469 2.98 25.60 14.36
N ARG A 470 2.74 24.36 14.79
CA ARG A 470 2.35 23.29 13.88
C ARG A 470 0.95 23.51 13.29
N ALA A 471 0.00 24.02 14.10
CA ALA A 471 -1.32 24.39 13.61
C ALA A 471 -1.24 25.49 12.55
N TYR A 472 -0.35 26.49 12.75
CA TYR A 472 -0.06 27.51 11.76
C TYR A 472 0.35 26.91 10.40
N ASP A 473 1.35 26.01 10.38
CA ASP A 473 1.81 25.36 9.16
C ASP A 473 0.69 24.56 8.48
N ARG A 474 -0.15 23.85 9.26
CA ARG A 474 -1.29 23.09 8.74
C ARG A 474 -2.35 23.99 8.10
N ILE A 475 -2.70 25.08 8.77
CA ILE A 475 -3.64 26.06 8.22
C ILE A 475 -3.14 26.59 6.89
N LEU A 476 -1.86 26.94 6.75
CA LEU A 476 -1.29 27.44 5.51
C LEU A 476 -1.32 26.37 4.38
N LYS A 477 -1.01 25.11 4.68
CA LYS A 477 -1.09 24.02 3.70
C LYS A 477 -2.51 23.81 3.17
N VAL A 478 -3.48 23.80 4.08
CA VAL A 478 -4.91 23.67 3.76
C VAL A 478 -5.40 24.88 2.98
N SER A 479 -5.04 26.09 3.40
CA SER A 479 -5.40 27.34 2.70
C SER A 479 -4.86 27.39 1.27
N ARG A 480 -3.62 26.91 1.05
CA ARG A 480 -3.08 26.81 -0.31
C ARG A 480 -3.88 25.82 -1.16
N THR A 481 -4.34 24.72 -0.58
CA THR A 481 -5.18 23.76 -1.28
C THR A 481 -6.55 24.35 -1.63
N ILE A 482 -7.17 25.09 -0.70
CA ILE A 482 -8.45 25.75 -0.96
C ILE A 482 -8.31 26.79 -2.10
N ALA A 483 -7.22 27.58 -2.08
CA ALA A 483 -6.92 28.52 -3.15
C ALA A 483 -6.66 27.84 -4.50
N ASP A 484 -5.99 26.67 -4.51
CA ASP A 484 -5.81 25.87 -5.73
C ASP A 484 -7.15 25.36 -6.29
N LEU A 485 -8.06 24.92 -5.41
CA LEU A 485 -9.43 24.52 -5.80
C LEU A 485 -10.26 25.69 -6.35
N ALA A 486 -10.01 26.90 -5.83
CA ALA A 486 -10.63 28.14 -6.34
C ALA A 486 -9.95 28.67 -7.61
N GLY A 487 -8.83 28.08 -8.07
CA GLY A 487 -8.03 28.58 -9.18
C GLY A 487 -7.31 29.88 -8.88
N SER A 488 -7.18 30.27 -7.59
CA SER A 488 -6.52 31.51 -7.17
C SER A 488 -5.01 31.33 -7.07
N GLY A 489 -4.27 32.30 -7.66
CA GLY A 489 -2.81 32.35 -7.51
C GLY A 489 -2.35 32.69 -6.08
N GLU A 490 -3.14 33.52 -5.37
CA GLU A 490 -2.87 34.01 -4.03
C GLU A 490 -3.76 33.31 -2.98
N ILE A 491 -3.29 33.30 -1.74
CA ILE A 491 -4.11 32.85 -0.61
C ILE A 491 -4.84 34.05 -0.03
N GLU A 492 -6.13 34.13 -0.32
CA GLU A 492 -6.99 35.21 0.15
C GLU A 492 -7.53 34.97 1.57
N SER A 493 -8.14 36.00 2.14
CA SER A 493 -8.72 35.96 3.50
C SER A 493 -9.81 34.88 3.67
N CYS A 494 -10.63 34.63 2.64
CA CYS A 494 -11.66 33.58 2.67
C CYS A 494 -11.04 32.17 2.74
N HIS A 495 -9.93 31.92 2.04
CA HIS A 495 -9.22 30.63 2.09
C HIS A 495 -8.64 30.35 3.49
N ILE A 496 -8.11 31.39 4.15
CA ILE A 496 -7.61 31.29 5.53
C ILE A 496 -8.77 31.04 6.51
N ALA A 497 -9.91 31.76 6.35
CA ALA A 497 -11.06 31.57 7.21
C ALA A 497 -11.64 30.14 7.12
N GLU A 498 -11.75 29.58 5.92
CA GLU A 498 -12.18 28.20 5.71
C GLU A 498 -11.20 27.21 6.36
N ALA A 499 -9.89 27.39 6.20
CA ALA A 499 -8.87 26.52 6.77
C ALA A 499 -8.84 26.57 8.31
N ILE A 500 -9.06 27.74 8.93
CA ILE A 500 -9.17 27.89 10.40
C ILE A 500 -10.40 27.11 10.90
N HIS A 501 -11.51 27.12 10.17
CA HIS A 501 -12.71 26.37 10.54
C HIS A 501 -12.45 24.86 10.67
N TYR A 502 -11.50 24.33 9.93
CA TYR A 502 -11.10 22.92 9.98
C TYR A 502 -10.15 22.56 11.16
N ARG A 503 -9.97 23.46 12.15
CA ARG A 503 -9.14 23.23 13.35
C ARG A 503 -9.94 23.27 14.66
N ASN A 504 -11.15 22.68 14.65
CA ASN A 504 -12.10 22.76 15.77
C ASN A 504 -11.63 22.06 17.06
N LEU A 505 -10.83 20.96 16.96
CA LEU A 505 -10.32 20.23 18.13
C LEU A 505 -9.14 20.91 18.84
N ASP A 506 -8.51 21.90 18.21
CA ASP A 506 -7.39 22.64 18.82
C ASP A 506 -7.88 23.66 19.85
N ARG A 507 -9.20 23.78 20.06
CA ARG A 507 -9.76 24.67 21.07
C ARG A 507 -9.63 24.05 22.47
N GLU A 508 -9.06 24.78 23.42
CA GLU A 508 -8.94 24.37 24.83
C GLU A 508 -10.30 24.05 25.48
N SER A 509 -11.41 24.53 24.89
CA SER A 509 -12.78 24.39 25.41
C SER A 509 -13.50 23.09 24.97
N TRP A 510 -12.85 22.18 24.26
CA TRP A 510 -13.51 20.92 23.90
C TRP A 510 -13.60 20.00 25.11
N GLY A 511 -14.82 19.82 25.62
CA GLY A 511 -15.08 18.97 26.79
C GLY A 511 -15.10 19.72 28.14
N ILE A 512 -15.07 21.05 28.15
CA ILE A 512 -15.29 21.88 29.32
C ILE A 512 -16.76 22.31 29.40
#